data_8a14d9c5591c6829e31e4008f2e7a5fb
#
_entry.id   8a14d9c5591c6829e31e4008f2e7a5fb
#
_cell.length_a   1.000
_cell.length_b   1.000
_cell.length_c   1.000
_cell.angle_alpha   90.00
_cell.angle_beta   90.00
_cell.angle_gamma   90.00
#
_symmetry.space_group_name_H-M   'P 1'
#
loop_
_entity.id
_entity.type
_entity.pdbx_description
1 polymer ?
#
loop_
_entity_poly.entity_id
_entity_poly.type
_entity_poly.pdbx_seq_one_letter_code
_entity_poly.pdbx_strand_id
1 'polypeptide(L)'
;GYYTGVQANNQTYPYSPLAALYDSGYKKSQGFDATANFSLTWNVPWVKGLFLKASGSYDYGTGYNKNLDTPYKVIWSQRSADTGVWGWNMGTDPSTAEDGIKIGEGQTNYHQLVGQASIGYANKFGKHNVDLLALLEVRDNKSNGLSSYGKNLAFSSLPELGFAIPTTDPI
;
A
#
# COMPACT_ATOMS: atom_id res chain seq x y z
N GLY A 1 -11.89 23.24 16.35
CA GLY A 1 -11.78 24.50 15.64
C GLY A 1 -12.14 24.31 14.17
N TYR A 2 -13.12 25.07 13.69
CA TYR A 2 -13.52 25.02 12.27
C TYR A 2 -12.60 25.97 11.50
N TYR A 3 -11.96 25.50 10.45
CA TYR A 3 -11.22 26.35 9.53
C TYR A 3 -12.16 26.76 8.38
N THR A 4 -12.38 28.06 8.27
CA THR A 4 -13.17 28.64 7.19
C THR A 4 -12.23 29.07 6.07
N GLY A 5 -12.25 28.36 4.95
CA GLY A 5 -11.64 28.83 3.70
C GLY A 5 -12.60 29.78 2.97
N VAL A 6 -12.15 30.95 2.56
CA VAL A 6 -12.95 31.88 1.75
C VAL A 6 -12.78 31.51 0.28
N GLN A 7 -13.87 31.12 -0.38
CA GLN A 7 -13.89 30.99 -1.84
C GLN A 7 -14.60 32.20 -2.51
N ALA A 8 -14.27 32.42 -3.78
CA ALA A 8 -14.63 33.62 -4.54
C ALA A 8 -16.14 33.86 -4.75
N ASN A 9 -17.02 32.98 -4.30
CA ASN A 9 -18.46 33.06 -4.52
C ASN A 9 -19.28 33.27 -3.25
N ASN A 10 -18.78 33.96 -2.25
CA ASN A 10 -19.46 34.17 -0.96
C ASN A 10 -19.88 32.90 -0.20
N GLN A 11 -19.37 31.74 -0.57
CA GLN A 11 -19.58 30.48 0.15
C GLN A 11 -18.31 30.11 0.90
N THR A 12 -18.46 29.85 2.20
CA THR A 12 -17.39 29.33 3.02
C THR A 12 -17.64 27.85 3.21
N TYR A 13 -16.78 27.01 2.64
CA TYR A 13 -16.83 25.57 2.88
C TYR A 13 -16.06 25.26 4.17
N PRO A 14 -16.71 24.85 5.23
CA PRO A 14 -16.02 24.45 6.43
C PRO A 14 -15.51 23.03 6.26
N TYR A 15 -14.21 22.89 6.32
CA TYR A 15 -13.57 21.61 6.59
C TYR A 15 -13.52 21.44 8.11
N SER A 16 -14.14 20.39 8.64
CA SER A 16 -14.01 20.01 10.04
C SER A 16 -12.98 18.89 10.17
N PRO A 17 -11.74 19.17 10.61
CA PRO A 17 -10.74 18.13 10.81
C PRO A 17 -11.20 17.04 11.78
N LEU A 18 -12.04 17.42 12.75
CA LEU A 18 -12.57 16.49 13.74
C LEU A 18 -13.60 15.55 13.12
N ALA A 19 -14.55 16.07 12.32
CA ALA A 19 -15.51 15.24 11.61
C ALA A 19 -14.81 14.33 10.58
N ALA A 20 -13.82 14.85 9.85
CA ALA A 20 -13.02 14.06 8.95
C ALA A 20 -12.26 12.92 9.67
N LEU A 21 -11.78 13.16 10.88
CA LEU A 21 -11.05 12.15 11.66
C LEU A 21 -11.96 11.04 12.21
N TYR A 22 -13.17 11.38 12.66
CA TYR A 22 -14.05 10.43 13.35
C TYR A 22 -15.14 9.83 12.45
N ASP A 23 -15.59 10.57 11.45
CA ASP A 23 -16.79 10.22 10.69
C ASP A 23 -16.50 9.85 9.22
N SER A 24 -15.29 10.12 8.71
CA SER A 24 -14.96 9.86 7.31
C SER A 24 -14.71 8.38 6.96
N GLY A 25 -14.74 7.49 7.95
CA GLY A 25 -14.46 6.07 7.74
C GLY A 25 -13.06 5.66 8.23
N TYR A 26 -12.44 4.70 7.55
CA TYR A 26 -11.13 4.20 7.95
C TYR A 26 -10.32 3.62 6.79
N LYS A 27 -9.02 3.60 6.96
CA LYS A 27 -8.07 2.86 6.10
C LYS A 27 -7.31 1.87 6.96
N LYS A 28 -7.42 0.58 6.62
CA LYS A 28 -6.68 -0.51 7.27
C LYS A 28 -5.73 -1.13 6.29
N SER A 29 -4.51 -1.39 6.73
CA SER A 29 -3.51 -2.11 5.94
C SER A 29 -2.83 -3.13 6.84
N GLN A 30 -2.64 -4.32 6.32
CA GLN A 30 -1.94 -5.41 6.98
C GLN A 30 -0.99 -6.03 5.97
N GLY A 31 0.21 -6.39 6.42
CA GLY A 31 1.20 -7.03 5.59
C GLY A 31 1.93 -8.13 6.38
N PHE A 32 2.40 -9.11 5.64
CA PHE A 32 3.27 -10.15 6.16
C PHE A 32 4.37 -10.40 5.14
N ASP A 33 5.61 -10.38 5.61
CA ASP A 33 6.79 -10.67 4.81
C ASP A 33 7.59 -11.77 5.49
N ALA A 34 8.03 -12.73 4.67
CA ALA A 34 8.89 -13.84 5.12
C ALA A 34 10.05 -14.00 4.15
N THR A 35 11.25 -14.14 4.70
CA THR A 35 12.47 -14.39 3.93
C THR A 35 13.16 -15.65 4.46
N ALA A 36 13.49 -16.56 3.55
CA ALA A 36 14.28 -17.73 3.84
C ALA A 36 15.55 -17.72 2.99
N ASN A 37 16.70 -17.89 3.63
CA ASN A 37 17.99 -17.94 2.97
C ASN A 37 18.71 -19.22 3.29
N PHE A 38 19.39 -19.80 2.30
CA PHE A 38 20.31 -20.89 2.53
C PHE A 38 21.62 -20.65 1.79
N SER A 39 22.69 -21.23 2.30
CA SER A 39 24.00 -21.17 1.64
C SER A 39 24.80 -22.41 1.99
N LEU A 40 25.37 -23.03 0.97
CA LEU A 40 26.27 -24.18 1.11
C LEU A 40 27.60 -23.84 0.44
N THR A 41 28.68 -24.04 1.16
CA THR A 41 30.03 -23.90 0.62
C THR A 41 30.78 -25.21 0.74
N TRP A 42 31.34 -25.68 -0.38
CA TRP A 42 32.15 -26.87 -0.43
C TRP A 42 33.58 -26.52 -0.85
N ASN A 43 34.52 -26.71 0.05
CA ASN A 43 35.94 -26.58 -0.26
C ASN A 43 36.42 -27.89 -0.84
N VAL A 44 36.95 -27.85 -2.05
CA VAL A 44 37.38 -29.03 -2.79
C VAL A 44 38.67 -29.57 -2.17
N PRO A 45 38.69 -30.78 -1.53
CA PRO A 45 39.80 -31.19 -0.68
C PRO A 45 41.08 -31.51 -1.45
N TRP A 46 40.97 -31.88 -2.74
CA TRP A 46 42.13 -32.24 -3.58
C TRP A 46 42.68 -31.08 -4.40
N VAL A 47 42.01 -29.89 -4.40
CA VAL A 47 42.49 -28.68 -5.09
C VAL A 47 42.57 -27.54 -4.09
N LYS A 48 43.79 -27.28 -3.61
CA LYS A 48 44.00 -26.23 -2.61
C LYS A 48 43.56 -24.86 -3.14
N GLY A 49 42.64 -24.20 -2.42
CA GLY A 49 42.13 -22.89 -2.77
C GLY A 49 40.90 -22.87 -3.68
N LEU A 50 40.40 -24.04 -4.12
CA LEU A 50 39.17 -24.16 -4.88
C LEU A 50 37.97 -24.34 -3.97
N PHE A 51 36.92 -23.54 -4.16
CA PHE A 51 35.64 -23.70 -3.50
C PHE A 51 34.48 -23.55 -4.46
N LEU A 52 33.41 -24.25 -4.16
CA LEU A 52 32.10 -24.11 -4.80
C LEU A 52 31.11 -23.60 -3.76
N LYS A 53 30.28 -22.63 -4.13
CA LYS A 53 29.24 -22.10 -3.27
C LYS A 53 27.92 -22.08 -4.02
N ALA A 54 26.88 -22.63 -3.37
CA ALA A 54 25.50 -22.48 -3.81
C ALA A 54 24.74 -21.74 -2.73
N SER A 55 23.95 -20.76 -3.10
CA SER A 55 23.05 -20.03 -2.20
C SER A 55 21.72 -19.75 -2.84
N GLY A 56 20.70 -19.63 -2.03
CA GLY A 56 19.37 -19.28 -2.47
C GLY A 56 18.66 -18.42 -1.45
N SER A 57 17.78 -17.58 -1.94
CA SER A 57 16.85 -16.76 -1.17
C SER A 57 15.46 -16.95 -1.70
N TYR A 58 14.49 -17.11 -0.81
CA TYR A 58 13.07 -17.06 -1.13
C TYR A 58 12.42 -16.00 -0.26
N ASP A 59 11.86 -15.00 -0.92
CA ASP A 59 11.12 -13.91 -0.30
C ASP A 59 9.65 -14.04 -0.68
N TYR A 60 8.78 -13.98 0.31
CA TYR A 60 7.33 -14.01 0.14
C TYR A 60 6.72 -12.83 0.91
N GLY A 61 5.86 -12.07 0.27
CA GLY A 61 5.11 -11.01 0.89
C GLY A 61 3.65 -11.05 0.49
N THR A 62 2.79 -10.73 1.45
CA THR A 62 1.36 -10.51 1.22
C THR A 62 0.91 -9.24 1.90
N GLY A 63 0.08 -8.46 1.20
CA GLY A 63 -0.54 -7.25 1.71
C GLY A 63 -2.06 -7.32 1.54
N TYR A 64 -2.79 -6.86 2.53
CA TYR A 64 -4.22 -6.65 2.48
C TYR A 64 -4.54 -5.22 2.89
N ASN A 65 -5.39 -4.56 2.13
CA ASN A 65 -5.89 -3.24 2.45
C ASN A 65 -7.42 -3.20 2.35
N LYS A 66 -8.03 -2.46 3.28
CA LYS A 66 -9.47 -2.20 3.30
C LYS A 66 -9.69 -0.73 3.62
N ASN A 67 -10.39 -0.06 2.74
CA ASN A 67 -10.74 1.35 2.86
C ASN A 67 -12.27 1.46 2.95
N LEU A 68 -12.73 2.28 3.86
CA LEU A 68 -14.13 2.67 3.98
C LEU A 68 -14.16 4.20 4.02
N ASP A 69 -14.81 4.81 3.05
CA ASP A 69 -15.08 6.24 3.02
C ASP A 69 -16.55 6.50 3.28
N THR A 70 -16.83 7.25 4.34
CA THR A 70 -18.19 7.58 4.77
C THR A 70 -18.42 9.07 4.61
N PRO A 71 -19.49 9.48 3.92
CA PRO A 71 -19.89 10.89 3.88
C PRO A 71 -20.21 11.40 5.28
N TYR A 72 -19.62 12.52 5.66
CA TYR A 72 -19.85 13.15 6.96
C TYR A 72 -20.52 14.50 6.83
N LYS A 73 -21.15 14.94 7.90
CA LYS A 73 -21.88 16.22 7.93
C LYS A 73 -20.93 17.36 8.29
N VAL A 74 -21.12 18.47 7.62
CA VAL A 74 -20.40 19.74 7.84
C VAL A 74 -21.40 20.86 8.07
N ILE A 75 -20.98 21.86 8.83
CA ILE A 75 -21.75 23.07 9.08
C ILE A 75 -20.99 24.24 8.45
N TRP A 76 -21.67 25.04 7.65
CA TRP A 76 -21.07 26.21 7.05
C TRP A 76 -21.93 27.46 7.22
N SER A 77 -21.26 28.60 7.22
CA SER A 77 -21.93 29.90 7.19
C SER A 77 -22.08 30.38 5.74
N GLN A 78 -23.22 30.91 5.44
CA GLN A 78 -23.54 31.51 4.15
C GLN A 78 -24.17 32.88 4.35
N ARG A 79 -23.71 33.87 3.58
CA ARG A 79 -24.34 35.18 3.56
C ARG A 79 -25.51 35.17 2.58
N SER A 80 -26.68 35.56 3.06
CA SER A 80 -27.84 35.78 2.17
C SER A 80 -27.56 36.89 1.16
N ALA A 81 -27.81 36.62 -0.12
CA ALA A 81 -27.66 37.60 -1.19
C ALA A 81 -28.67 38.76 -1.04
N ASP A 82 -29.87 38.48 -0.53
CA ASP A 82 -30.98 39.44 -0.45
C ASP A 82 -30.87 40.32 0.80
N THR A 83 -30.52 39.75 1.93
CA THR A 83 -30.54 40.45 3.21
C THR A 83 -29.14 40.82 3.72
N GLY A 84 -28.11 40.25 3.14
CA GLY A 84 -26.71 40.41 3.60
C GLY A 84 -26.40 39.79 4.97
N VAL A 85 -27.37 39.08 5.56
CA VAL A 85 -27.23 38.46 6.88
C VAL A 85 -26.53 37.08 6.76
N TRP A 86 -25.64 36.79 7.68
CA TRP A 86 -24.99 35.49 7.79
C TRP A 86 -25.92 34.47 8.46
N GLY A 87 -26.13 33.32 7.82
CA GLY A 87 -26.83 32.18 8.34
C GLY A 87 -25.94 30.94 8.40
N TRP A 88 -26.37 29.95 9.20
CA TRP A 88 -25.71 28.66 9.30
C TRP A 88 -26.49 27.59 8.52
N ASN A 89 -25.78 26.82 7.72
CA ASN A 89 -26.33 25.70 7.00
C ASN A 89 -25.63 24.40 7.48
N MET A 90 -26.34 23.30 7.37
CA MET A 90 -25.80 21.96 7.65
C MET A 90 -26.08 21.07 6.45
N GLY A 91 -25.07 20.32 6.02
CA GLY A 91 -25.20 19.37 4.93
C GLY A 91 -24.10 18.34 4.94
N THR A 92 -24.11 17.47 3.96
CA THR A 92 -23.03 16.50 3.73
C THR A 92 -21.90 17.17 2.99
N ASP A 93 -20.66 16.82 3.29
CA ASP A 93 -19.50 17.31 2.55
C ASP A 93 -19.64 16.98 1.06
N PRO A 94 -19.66 17.99 0.15
CA PRO A 94 -19.86 17.76 -1.27
C PRO A 94 -18.83 16.82 -1.90
N SER A 95 -17.62 16.79 -1.38
CA SER A 95 -16.54 15.91 -1.88
C SER A 95 -16.79 14.41 -1.61
N THR A 96 -17.73 14.10 -0.71
CA THR A 96 -18.03 12.73 -0.31
C THR A 96 -19.49 12.34 -0.56
N ALA A 97 -20.35 13.30 -0.96
CA ALA A 97 -21.79 13.12 -1.00
C ALA A 97 -22.32 12.33 -2.21
N GLU A 98 -21.67 12.46 -3.37
CA GLU A 98 -22.23 11.96 -4.63
C GLU A 98 -22.34 10.42 -4.71
N ASP A 99 -21.39 9.71 -4.12
CA ASP A 99 -21.28 8.25 -4.24
C ASP A 99 -21.70 7.48 -2.98
N GLY A 100 -22.23 8.18 -1.98
CA GLY A 100 -22.58 7.57 -0.70
C GLY A 100 -21.38 6.97 0.03
N ILE A 101 -21.60 5.88 0.76
CA ILE A 101 -20.55 5.17 1.45
C ILE A 101 -19.77 4.33 0.43
N LYS A 102 -18.45 4.50 0.38
CA LYS A 102 -17.57 3.76 -0.52
C LYS A 102 -16.75 2.74 0.25
N ILE A 103 -16.52 1.58 -0.37
CA ILE A 103 -15.67 0.53 0.19
C ILE A 103 -14.72 0.03 -0.88
N GLY A 104 -13.46 -0.17 -0.48
CA GLY A 104 -12.45 -0.78 -1.32
C GLY A 104 -11.68 -1.83 -0.56
N GLU A 105 -11.41 -2.96 -1.19
CA GLU A 105 -10.57 -4.01 -0.67
C GLU A 105 -9.54 -4.41 -1.72
N GLY A 106 -8.33 -4.67 -1.27
CA GLY A 106 -7.26 -5.12 -2.14
C GLY A 106 -6.36 -6.12 -1.45
N GLN A 107 -5.86 -7.06 -2.23
CA GLN A 107 -4.85 -8.01 -1.79
C GLN A 107 -3.73 -8.04 -2.82
N THR A 108 -2.50 -8.02 -2.35
CA THR A 108 -1.30 -8.20 -3.14
C THR A 108 -0.48 -9.33 -2.57
N ASN A 109 0.07 -10.14 -3.48
CA ASN A 109 1.01 -11.20 -3.11
C ASN A 109 2.22 -11.06 -4.01
N TYR A 110 3.42 -11.16 -3.45
CA TYR A 110 4.62 -11.27 -4.26
C TYR A 110 5.51 -12.38 -3.73
N HIS A 111 6.29 -12.97 -4.61
CA HIS A 111 7.39 -13.82 -4.23
C HIS A 111 8.58 -13.61 -5.16
N GLN A 112 9.74 -13.76 -4.59
CA GLN A 112 11.01 -13.68 -5.29
C GLN A 112 11.85 -14.91 -4.91
N LEU A 113 12.35 -15.57 -5.93
CA LEU A 113 13.33 -16.65 -5.78
C LEU A 113 14.64 -16.19 -6.41
N VAL A 114 15.71 -16.26 -5.67
CA VAL A 114 17.07 -16.00 -6.15
C VAL A 114 17.91 -17.24 -5.92
N GLY A 115 18.54 -17.73 -6.97
CA GLY A 115 19.51 -18.81 -6.92
C GLY A 115 20.86 -18.32 -7.39
N GLN A 116 21.91 -18.62 -6.65
CA GLN A 116 23.28 -18.28 -7.02
C GLN A 116 24.18 -19.52 -6.93
N ALA A 117 25.03 -19.68 -7.93
CA ALA A 117 26.11 -20.66 -7.91
C ALA A 117 27.43 -19.95 -8.23
N SER A 118 28.44 -20.21 -7.45
CA SER A 118 29.75 -19.65 -7.69
C SER A 118 30.88 -20.68 -7.54
N ILE A 119 31.90 -20.50 -8.32
CA ILE A 119 33.18 -21.19 -8.23
C ILE A 119 34.27 -20.19 -7.98
N GLY A 120 35.03 -20.37 -6.96
CA GLY A 120 36.15 -19.51 -6.61
C GLY A 120 37.46 -20.30 -6.42
N TYR A 121 38.56 -19.69 -6.83
CA TYR A 121 39.88 -20.22 -6.63
C TYR A 121 40.76 -19.12 -6.07
N ALA A 122 41.35 -19.36 -4.90
CA ALA A 122 42.28 -18.44 -4.26
C ALA A 122 43.54 -19.21 -3.82
N ASN A 123 44.69 -18.86 -4.40
CA ASN A 123 45.95 -19.52 -4.06
C ASN A 123 47.13 -18.57 -4.20
N LYS A 124 48.23 -18.89 -3.52
CA LYS A 124 49.47 -18.15 -3.52
C LYS A 124 50.58 -18.96 -4.20
N PHE A 125 51.16 -18.38 -5.24
CA PHE A 125 52.26 -18.95 -5.99
C PHE A 125 53.52 -18.08 -5.80
N GLY A 126 54.33 -18.44 -4.84
CA GLY A 126 55.50 -17.65 -4.47
C GLY A 126 55.14 -16.23 -4.00
N LYS A 127 55.48 -15.20 -4.80
CA LYS A 127 55.13 -13.80 -4.50
C LYS A 127 53.77 -13.36 -5.10
N HIS A 128 53.14 -14.20 -5.91
CA HIS A 128 51.89 -13.88 -6.61
C HIS A 128 50.70 -14.47 -5.87
N ASN A 129 49.68 -13.64 -5.64
CA ASN A 129 48.38 -14.08 -5.16
C ASN A 129 47.43 -14.09 -6.37
N VAL A 130 46.75 -15.21 -6.57
CA VAL A 130 45.71 -15.37 -7.61
C VAL A 130 44.39 -15.60 -6.92
N ASP A 131 43.40 -14.76 -7.29
CA ASP A 131 42.03 -14.85 -6.80
C ASP A 131 41.08 -14.73 -7.99
N LEU A 132 40.30 -15.77 -8.23
CA LEU A 132 39.34 -15.87 -9.33
C LEU A 132 37.98 -16.25 -8.79
N LEU A 133 36.95 -15.59 -9.31
CA LEU A 133 35.55 -15.88 -8.96
C LEU A 133 34.70 -15.84 -10.23
N ALA A 134 33.95 -16.91 -10.46
CA ALA A 134 32.86 -16.92 -11.43
C ALA A 134 31.53 -17.11 -10.68
N LEU A 135 30.51 -16.28 -11.02
CA LEU A 135 29.20 -16.28 -10.39
C LEU A 135 28.13 -16.38 -11.47
N LEU A 136 27.16 -17.26 -11.23
CA LEU A 136 25.90 -17.33 -11.94
C LEU A 136 24.77 -16.97 -10.98
N GLU A 137 23.87 -16.07 -11.37
CA GLU A 137 22.67 -15.72 -10.63
C GLU A 137 21.43 -15.92 -11.52
N VAL A 138 20.40 -16.52 -10.95
CA VAL A 138 19.08 -16.62 -11.55
C VAL A 138 18.07 -16.01 -10.58
N ARG A 139 17.17 -15.18 -11.10
CA ARG A 139 16.13 -14.50 -10.32
C ARG A 139 14.78 -14.67 -10.99
N ASP A 140 13.80 -15.11 -10.21
CA ASP A 140 12.40 -15.18 -10.61
C ASP A 140 11.55 -14.33 -9.67
N ASN A 141 10.78 -13.39 -10.24
CA ASN A 141 9.91 -12.48 -9.49
C ASN A 141 8.48 -12.64 -10.01
N LYS A 142 7.53 -12.84 -9.11
CA LYS A 142 6.09 -12.84 -9.46
C LYS A 142 5.33 -11.97 -8.47
N SER A 143 4.44 -11.14 -9.02
CA SER A 143 3.54 -10.31 -8.23
C SER A 143 2.13 -10.42 -8.79
N ASN A 144 1.17 -10.63 -7.91
CA ASN A 144 -0.25 -10.68 -8.24
C ASN A 144 -0.99 -9.74 -7.29
N GLY A 145 -1.96 -9.00 -7.83
CA GLY A 145 -2.83 -8.14 -7.06
C GLY A 145 -4.28 -8.29 -7.52
N LEU A 146 -5.18 -8.21 -6.56
CA LEU A 146 -6.62 -8.12 -6.78
C LEU A 146 -7.15 -6.95 -5.98
N SER A 147 -7.97 -6.11 -6.60
CA SER A 147 -8.69 -5.04 -5.92
C SER A 147 -10.13 -5.00 -6.39
N SER A 148 -11.02 -4.64 -5.49
CA SER A 148 -12.43 -4.47 -5.76
C SER A 148 -12.95 -3.25 -5.00
N TYR A 149 -13.84 -2.52 -5.65
CA TYR A 149 -14.41 -1.28 -5.13
C TYR A 149 -15.92 -1.33 -5.24
N GLY A 150 -16.58 -0.71 -4.29
CA GLY A 150 -18.02 -0.57 -4.31
C GLY A 150 -18.47 0.75 -3.69
N LYS A 151 -19.62 1.22 -4.11
CA LYS A 151 -20.25 2.45 -3.63
C LYS A 151 -21.70 2.23 -3.23
N ASN A 152 -22.29 3.24 -2.59
CA ASN A 152 -23.67 3.18 -2.10
C ASN A 152 -23.89 1.99 -1.14
N LEU A 153 -22.92 1.76 -0.25
CA LEU A 153 -23.06 0.76 0.80
C LEU A 153 -24.27 1.13 1.69
N ALA A 154 -25.17 0.18 1.88
CA ALA A 154 -26.41 0.42 2.62
C ALA A 154 -26.16 0.77 4.09
N PHE A 155 -25.12 0.21 4.70
CA PHE A 155 -24.81 0.36 6.13
C PHE A 155 -23.32 0.46 6.37
N SER A 156 -22.88 1.51 7.06
CA SER A 156 -21.47 1.63 7.50
C SER A 156 -21.09 0.64 8.60
N SER A 157 -22.09 0.10 9.32
CA SER A 157 -21.89 -0.88 10.39
C SER A 157 -21.52 -2.29 9.89
N LEU A 158 -21.79 -2.60 8.60
CA LEU A 158 -21.43 -3.84 7.94
C LEU A 158 -20.64 -3.53 6.66
N PRO A 159 -19.38 -3.14 6.80
CA PRO A 159 -18.58 -2.68 5.66
C PRO A 159 -18.02 -3.87 4.86
N GLU A 160 -18.88 -4.51 4.10
CA GLU A 160 -18.54 -5.62 3.22
C GLU A 160 -18.89 -5.31 1.76
N LEU A 161 -18.00 -5.64 0.84
CA LEU A 161 -18.18 -5.40 -0.60
C LEU A 161 -19.47 -6.01 -1.17
N GLY A 162 -19.92 -7.13 -0.61
CA GLY A 162 -21.16 -7.78 -1.05
C GLY A 162 -22.44 -6.95 -0.84
N PHE A 163 -22.38 -5.89 -0.03
CA PHE A 163 -23.49 -4.97 0.20
C PHE A 163 -23.35 -3.64 -0.55
N ALA A 164 -22.33 -3.50 -1.38
CA ALA A 164 -22.08 -2.31 -2.16
C ALA A 164 -22.37 -2.54 -3.65
N ILE A 165 -22.64 -1.47 -4.39
CA ILE A 165 -22.72 -1.50 -5.84
C ILE A 165 -21.30 -1.50 -6.38
N PRO A 166 -20.90 -2.51 -7.17
CA PRO A 166 -19.54 -2.58 -7.72
C PRO A 166 -19.21 -1.35 -8.57
N THR A 167 -17.99 -0.86 -8.47
CA THR A 167 -17.46 0.20 -9.31
C THR A 167 -16.02 -0.11 -9.73
N THR A 168 -15.61 0.43 -10.85
CA THR A 168 -14.22 0.39 -11.32
C THR A 168 -13.40 1.58 -10.82
N ASP A 169 -14.05 2.57 -10.21
CA ASP A 169 -13.39 3.76 -9.71
C ASP A 169 -12.70 3.47 -8.38
N PRO A 170 -11.37 3.62 -8.29
CA PRO A 170 -10.65 3.46 -7.04
C PRO A 170 -11.05 4.55 -6.03
N ILE A 171 -11.04 4.18 -4.78
CA ILE A 171 -11.37 5.04 -3.62
C ILE A 171 -10.09 5.69 -3.08
#